data_97d4386afc4eee13a41ca0546ab80146
#
_entry.id   97d4386afc4eee13a41ca0546ab80146
#
_cell.length_a   1.000
_cell.length_b   1.000
_cell.length_c   1.000
_cell.angle_alpha   90.00
_cell.angle_beta   90.00
_cell.angle_gamma   90.00
#
_symmetry.space_group_name_H-M   'P 1'
#
loop_
_entity.id
_entity.type
_entity.pdbx_description
1 polymer ?
#
loop_
_entity_poly.entity_id
_entity_poly.type
_entity_poly.pdbx_seq_one_letter_code
_entity_poly.pdbx_strand_id
1 'polypeptide(L)'
;LPLLLLYNPVLDLSYRKFKRLPSRVCGLLHLEKLYVCGNSLRTLPDSITQLQGLRILALDFNKMEDVPPAVCQLTNLTRLYLGSNRLMSLPPELTNLQSLRCLWVESNYFQRFPRELYDLPNLKSLQIGDNRLKTLPPDLWRMEALRGLWLYGNRFETFPKVLLRMEFLEILDMDRNKISEFPSLKRLKALRLFSYDHNPVKEPPKVGEEVLLVGEGAAEFLEERERLRLVVTFVFSFLSVTSPFLPPSLT
;
A
#
# COMPACT_ATOMS: atom_id res chain seq x y z
N LEU A 1 21.86 -17.65 25.83
CA LEU A 1 21.79 -16.91 24.56
C LEU A 1 23.18 -16.42 24.22
N PRO A 2 23.69 -16.62 22.98
CA PRO A 2 24.99 -16.08 22.59
C PRO A 2 25.02 -14.57 22.79
N LEU A 3 26.12 -14.05 23.28
CA LEU A 3 26.35 -12.59 23.53
C LEU A 3 26.01 -11.72 22.32
N LEU A 4 26.14 -12.24 21.09
CA LEU A 4 25.75 -11.57 19.84
C LEU A 4 24.24 -11.25 19.77
N LEU A 5 23.36 -12.03 20.39
CA LEU A 5 21.91 -11.75 20.38
C LEU A 5 21.53 -10.61 21.33
N LEU A 6 22.38 -10.32 22.32
CA LEU A 6 22.11 -9.27 23.31
C LEU A 6 22.28 -7.84 22.76
N TYR A 7 22.92 -7.68 21.59
CA TYR A 7 23.20 -6.36 20.99
C TYR A 7 22.63 -6.21 19.56
N ASN A 8 22.13 -7.28 18.96
CA ASN A 8 21.55 -7.20 17.63
C ASN A 8 20.13 -6.59 17.72
N PRO A 9 19.86 -5.45 17.08
CA PRO A 9 18.53 -4.83 17.09
C PRO A 9 17.49 -5.63 16.29
N VAL A 10 17.90 -6.68 15.57
CA VAL A 10 17.05 -7.50 14.71
C VAL A 10 17.00 -8.93 15.22
N LEU A 11 15.77 -9.45 15.42
CA LEU A 11 15.54 -10.85 15.74
C LEU A 11 14.55 -11.45 14.73
N ASP A 12 14.96 -12.52 14.09
CA ASP A 12 14.11 -13.30 13.19
C ASP A 12 13.84 -14.70 13.78
N LEU A 13 12.57 -14.90 14.12
CA LEU A 13 12.02 -16.16 14.62
C LEU A 13 10.97 -16.74 13.66
N SER A 14 11.02 -16.35 12.40
CA SER A 14 10.07 -16.82 11.39
C SER A 14 10.24 -18.32 11.10
N TYR A 15 9.13 -18.99 10.78
CA TYR A 15 9.07 -20.40 10.38
C TYR A 15 9.63 -21.39 11.42
N ARG A 16 9.46 -21.08 12.72
CA ARG A 16 9.94 -21.91 13.84
C ARG A 16 8.85 -22.79 14.46
N LYS A 17 7.66 -22.83 13.85
CA LYS A 17 6.50 -23.61 14.34
C LYS A 17 6.03 -23.22 15.74
N PHE A 18 6.27 -22.00 16.16
CA PHE A 18 5.81 -21.50 17.46
C PHE A 18 4.27 -21.40 17.50
N LYS A 19 3.70 -21.95 18.56
CA LYS A 19 2.29 -21.73 18.92
C LYS A 19 2.13 -20.51 19.82
N ARG A 20 3.19 -20.15 20.54
CA ARG A 20 3.29 -18.97 21.41
C ARG A 20 4.68 -18.38 21.29
N LEU A 21 4.77 -17.07 21.33
CA LEU A 21 6.06 -16.38 21.40
C LEU A 21 6.69 -16.64 22.77
N PRO A 22 7.96 -17.11 22.84
CA PRO A 22 8.64 -17.26 24.11
C PRO A 22 8.75 -15.93 24.87
N SER A 23 8.28 -15.88 26.12
CA SER A 23 8.24 -14.63 26.91
C SER A 23 9.62 -13.99 27.10
N ARG A 24 10.68 -14.77 27.12
CA ARG A 24 12.07 -14.28 27.19
C ARG A 24 12.46 -13.34 26.04
N VAL A 25 11.76 -13.42 24.89
CA VAL A 25 11.97 -12.49 23.76
C VAL A 25 11.60 -11.06 24.19
N CYS A 26 10.57 -10.91 25.02
CA CYS A 26 10.12 -9.62 25.51
C CYS A 26 11.10 -8.94 26.49
N GLY A 27 12.11 -9.66 26.97
CA GLY A 27 13.22 -9.10 27.76
C GLY A 27 14.36 -8.53 26.93
N LEU A 28 14.32 -8.67 25.61
CA LEU A 28 15.35 -8.14 24.69
C LEU A 28 15.03 -6.68 24.35
N LEU A 29 15.23 -5.78 25.31
CA LEU A 29 14.76 -4.38 25.28
C LEU A 29 15.42 -3.53 24.17
N HIS A 30 16.52 -3.99 23.61
CA HIS A 30 17.24 -3.32 22.52
C HIS A 30 16.66 -3.61 21.12
N LEU A 31 15.65 -4.50 21.01
CA LEU A 31 15.08 -4.86 19.72
C LEU A 31 14.40 -3.65 19.04
N GLU A 32 14.73 -3.48 17.77
CA GLU A 32 14.08 -2.54 16.87
C GLU A 32 13.23 -3.24 15.80
N LYS A 33 13.59 -4.49 15.45
CA LYS A 33 12.92 -5.29 14.42
C LYS A 33 12.71 -6.71 14.91
N LEU A 34 11.47 -7.16 14.90
CA LEU A 34 11.07 -8.52 15.28
C LEU A 34 10.25 -9.15 14.16
N TYR A 35 10.77 -10.26 13.63
CA TYR A 35 10.09 -11.05 12.61
C TYR A 35 9.69 -12.39 13.22
N VAL A 36 8.40 -12.71 13.20
CA VAL A 36 7.81 -13.96 13.70
C VAL A 36 6.80 -14.54 12.70
N CYS A 37 7.08 -14.35 11.41
CA CYS A 37 6.24 -14.82 10.32
C CYS A 37 6.19 -16.35 10.23
N GLY A 38 5.14 -16.89 9.61
CA GLY A 38 5.06 -18.32 9.32
C GLY A 38 5.06 -19.23 10.54
N ASN A 39 4.51 -18.77 11.64
CA ASN A 39 4.29 -19.55 12.85
C ASN A 39 2.81 -19.94 13.00
N SER A 40 2.39 -20.32 14.19
CA SER A 40 1.01 -20.66 14.51
C SER A 40 0.48 -19.78 15.64
N LEU A 41 0.93 -18.54 15.68
CA LEU A 41 0.56 -17.59 16.73
C LEU A 41 -0.90 -17.16 16.59
N ARG A 42 -1.63 -17.22 17.70
CA ARG A 42 -3.00 -16.66 17.80
C ARG A 42 -3.02 -15.31 18.50
N THR A 43 -2.02 -15.05 19.33
CA THR A 43 -1.84 -13.80 20.08
C THR A 43 -0.37 -13.63 20.43
N LEU A 44 -0.03 -12.54 21.09
CA LEU A 44 1.28 -12.26 21.68
C LEU A 44 1.14 -12.08 23.20
N PRO A 45 2.20 -12.35 23.98
CA PRO A 45 2.19 -12.11 25.39
C PRO A 45 2.09 -10.60 25.70
N ASP A 46 1.41 -10.23 26.78
CA ASP A 46 1.27 -8.82 27.18
C ASP A 46 2.63 -8.15 27.43
N SER A 47 3.63 -8.94 27.82
CA SER A 47 4.99 -8.46 28.03
C SER A 47 5.67 -7.93 26.75
N ILE A 48 5.09 -8.14 25.55
CA ILE A 48 5.58 -7.52 24.30
C ILE A 48 5.61 -5.99 24.42
N THR A 49 4.77 -5.41 25.29
CA THR A 49 4.74 -3.97 25.57
C THR A 49 6.06 -3.43 26.11
N GLN A 50 6.93 -4.27 26.63
CA GLN A 50 8.27 -3.89 27.09
C GLN A 50 9.21 -3.48 25.94
N LEU A 51 8.94 -3.94 24.70
CA LEU A 51 9.78 -3.69 23.54
C LEU A 51 9.49 -2.30 22.94
N GLN A 52 9.67 -1.24 23.71
CA GLN A 52 9.33 0.13 23.33
C GLN A 52 10.21 0.70 22.21
N GLY A 53 11.38 0.13 21.96
CA GLY A 53 12.24 0.49 20.81
C GLY A 53 11.81 -0.13 19.49
N LEU A 54 10.79 -1.00 19.49
CA LEU A 54 10.38 -1.75 18.30
C LEU A 54 9.78 -0.82 17.26
N ARG A 55 10.35 -0.88 16.04
CA ARG A 55 9.93 -0.11 14.86
C ARG A 55 9.27 -0.96 13.80
N ILE A 56 9.69 -2.22 13.68
CA ILE A 56 9.13 -3.19 12.74
C ILE A 56 8.68 -4.42 13.49
N LEU A 57 7.41 -4.80 13.31
CA LEU A 57 6.86 -6.05 13.80
C LEU A 57 6.19 -6.77 12.63
N ALA A 58 6.72 -7.96 12.30
CA ALA A 58 6.19 -8.81 11.23
C ALA A 58 5.55 -10.07 11.82
N LEU A 59 4.25 -10.21 11.59
CA LEU A 59 3.39 -11.27 12.11
C LEU A 59 2.65 -12.01 10.98
N ASP A 60 3.10 -11.86 9.74
CA ASP A 60 2.47 -12.49 8.58
C ASP A 60 2.44 -14.02 8.72
N PHE A 61 1.47 -14.64 8.04
CA PHE A 61 1.34 -16.11 8.01
C PHE A 61 1.21 -16.73 9.40
N ASN A 62 0.38 -16.15 10.26
CA ASN A 62 0.01 -16.69 11.55
C ASN A 62 -1.49 -17.04 11.60
N LYS A 63 -2.05 -17.15 12.78
CA LYS A 63 -3.46 -17.55 13.00
C LYS A 63 -4.21 -16.54 13.85
N MET A 64 -3.84 -15.26 13.76
CA MET A 64 -4.44 -14.20 14.55
C MET A 64 -5.83 -13.86 14.01
N GLU A 65 -6.81 -13.88 14.90
CA GLU A 65 -8.18 -13.45 14.62
C GLU A 65 -8.39 -11.98 14.99
N ASP A 66 -7.57 -11.49 15.93
CA ASP A 66 -7.55 -10.10 16.38
C ASP A 66 -6.10 -9.60 16.49
N VAL A 67 -5.91 -8.29 16.36
CA VAL A 67 -4.63 -7.66 16.70
C VAL A 67 -4.52 -7.59 18.23
N PRO A 68 -3.48 -8.19 18.85
CA PRO A 68 -3.35 -8.14 20.29
C PRO A 68 -3.28 -6.70 20.81
N PRO A 69 -4.06 -6.32 21.84
CA PRO A 69 -4.05 -4.96 22.39
C PRO A 69 -2.65 -4.47 22.80
N ALA A 70 -1.80 -5.39 23.25
CA ALA A 70 -0.42 -5.10 23.61
C ALA A 70 0.40 -4.53 22.43
N VAL A 71 0.12 -4.95 21.19
CA VAL A 71 0.76 -4.40 19.97
C VAL A 71 0.45 -2.91 19.83
N CYS A 72 -0.77 -2.50 20.18
CA CYS A 72 -1.21 -1.10 20.09
C CYS A 72 -0.52 -0.17 21.11
N GLN A 73 0.23 -0.71 22.04
CA GLN A 73 1.06 0.05 22.98
C GLN A 73 2.50 0.27 22.49
N LEU A 74 2.87 -0.35 21.38
CA LEU A 74 4.19 -0.19 20.74
C LEU A 74 4.21 1.06 19.86
N THR A 75 4.14 2.22 20.49
CA THR A 75 3.90 3.52 19.82
C THR A 75 5.02 3.99 18.90
N ASN A 76 6.19 3.36 18.94
CA ASN A 76 7.30 3.62 18.02
C ASN A 76 7.26 2.77 16.75
N LEU A 77 6.27 1.89 16.58
CA LEU A 77 6.11 1.12 15.35
C LEU A 77 5.93 2.06 14.15
N THR A 78 6.75 1.83 13.14
CA THR A 78 6.64 2.46 11.82
C THR A 78 6.11 1.50 10.76
N ARG A 79 6.31 0.19 10.96
CA ARG A 79 5.84 -0.87 10.06
C ARG A 79 5.24 -2.03 10.85
N LEU A 80 4.02 -2.40 10.48
CA LEU A 80 3.30 -3.53 11.06
C LEU A 80 2.78 -4.41 9.92
N TYR A 81 3.22 -5.66 9.91
CA TYR A 81 2.85 -6.65 8.91
C TYR A 81 1.99 -7.74 9.53
N LEU A 82 0.77 -7.89 9.06
CA LEU A 82 -0.26 -8.79 9.56
C LEU A 82 -0.92 -9.58 8.42
N GLY A 83 -0.25 -9.66 7.28
CA GLY A 83 -0.76 -10.40 6.11
C GLY A 83 -0.98 -11.89 6.41
N SER A 84 -1.88 -12.51 5.67
CA SER A 84 -2.15 -13.95 5.80
C SER A 84 -2.43 -14.40 7.24
N ASN A 85 -3.35 -13.71 7.89
CA ASN A 85 -3.94 -14.05 9.18
C ASN A 85 -5.45 -14.29 9.03
N ARG A 86 -6.21 -14.10 10.09
CA ARG A 86 -7.67 -14.34 10.11
C ARG A 86 -8.45 -13.10 10.58
N LEU A 87 -7.89 -11.92 10.35
CA LEU A 87 -8.45 -10.66 10.83
C LEU A 87 -9.74 -10.32 10.06
N MET A 88 -10.75 -9.87 10.79
CA MET A 88 -12.00 -9.34 10.24
C MET A 88 -12.19 -7.85 10.54
N SER A 89 -11.48 -7.34 11.55
CA SER A 89 -11.51 -5.95 12.00
C SER A 89 -10.17 -5.56 12.65
N LEU A 90 -10.00 -4.28 12.90
CA LEU A 90 -8.89 -3.72 13.67
C LEU A 90 -9.42 -3.14 14.98
N PRO A 91 -8.65 -3.23 16.08
CA PRO A 91 -9.08 -2.65 17.35
C PRO A 91 -9.00 -1.11 17.32
N PRO A 92 -9.88 -0.41 18.07
CA PRO A 92 -9.82 1.05 18.16
C PRO A 92 -8.47 1.57 18.67
N GLU A 93 -7.80 0.82 19.52
CA GLU A 93 -6.48 1.15 20.09
C GLU A 93 -5.38 1.20 19.04
N LEU A 94 -5.61 0.66 17.83
CA LEU A 94 -4.65 0.78 16.72
C LEU A 94 -4.32 2.25 16.41
N THR A 95 -5.25 3.15 16.67
CA THR A 95 -5.07 4.61 16.51
C THR A 95 -3.94 5.18 17.38
N ASN A 96 -3.51 4.47 18.41
CA ASN A 96 -2.36 4.85 19.24
C ASN A 96 -1.03 4.78 18.50
N LEU A 97 -0.96 4.03 17.38
CA LEU A 97 0.25 3.85 16.59
C LEU A 97 0.51 5.05 15.67
N GLN A 98 0.70 6.22 16.26
CA GLN A 98 0.82 7.49 15.54
C GLN A 98 2.07 7.59 14.64
N SER A 99 3.09 6.77 14.88
CA SER A 99 4.30 6.69 14.05
C SER A 99 4.17 5.73 12.87
N LEU A 100 3.05 5.02 12.75
CA LEU A 100 2.87 3.98 11.72
C LEU A 100 2.83 4.60 10.33
N ARG A 101 3.70 4.10 9.45
CA ARG A 101 3.84 4.51 8.05
C ARG A 101 3.43 3.43 7.07
N CYS A 102 3.53 2.18 7.47
CA CYS A 102 3.26 1.03 6.63
C CYS A 102 2.44 0.01 7.41
N LEU A 103 1.29 -0.36 6.87
CA LEU A 103 0.42 -1.41 7.41
C LEU A 103 0.06 -2.38 6.28
N TRP A 104 0.38 -3.65 6.49
CA TRP A 104 0.02 -4.73 5.58
C TRP A 104 -0.94 -5.68 6.27
N VAL A 105 -2.13 -5.80 5.71
CA VAL A 105 -3.23 -6.66 6.20
C VAL A 105 -3.85 -7.47 5.07
N GLU A 106 -3.06 -7.72 4.02
CA GLU A 106 -3.50 -8.54 2.88
C GLU A 106 -3.81 -9.97 3.31
N SER A 107 -4.62 -10.66 2.51
CA SER A 107 -4.99 -12.07 2.75
C SER A 107 -5.57 -12.30 4.15
N ASN A 108 -6.52 -11.46 4.52
CA ASN A 108 -7.34 -11.57 5.71
C ASN A 108 -8.83 -11.66 5.33
N TYR A 109 -9.73 -11.35 6.22
CA TYR A 109 -11.17 -11.51 6.01
C TYR A 109 -11.96 -10.20 6.11
N PHE A 110 -11.33 -9.05 5.85
CA PHE A 110 -11.98 -7.76 5.91
C PHE A 110 -13.10 -7.68 4.86
N GLN A 111 -14.33 -7.48 5.32
CA GLN A 111 -15.50 -7.22 4.47
C GLN A 111 -15.77 -5.73 4.31
N ARG A 112 -15.29 -4.92 5.27
CA ARG A 112 -15.40 -3.46 5.29
C ARG A 112 -14.04 -2.84 5.52
N PHE A 113 -13.82 -1.68 4.95
CA PHE A 113 -12.60 -0.90 5.18
C PHE A 113 -12.55 -0.44 6.65
N PRO A 114 -11.43 -0.71 7.37
CA PRO A 114 -11.30 -0.33 8.78
C PRO A 114 -11.17 1.18 8.94
N ARG A 115 -12.13 1.82 9.60
CA ARG A 115 -12.13 3.29 9.81
C ARG A 115 -11.08 3.76 10.81
N GLU A 116 -10.58 2.89 11.65
CA GLU A 116 -9.48 3.14 12.58
C GLU A 116 -8.24 3.70 11.85
N LEU A 117 -8.08 3.36 10.56
CA LEU A 117 -6.97 3.84 9.73
C LEU A 117 -7.00 5.35 9.47
N TYR A 118 -8.16 6.01 9.58
CA TYR A 118 -8.27 7.46 9.38
C TYR A 118 -7.49 8.26 10.40
N ASP A 119 -7.36 7.72 11.62
CA ASP A 119 -6.68 8.38 12.73
C ASP A 119 -5.18 8.03 12.80
N LEU A 120 -4.63 7.48 11.71
CA LEU A 120 -3.20 7.23 11.53
C LEU A 120 -2.59 8.29 10.60
N PRO A 121 -2.13 9.43 11.13
CA PRO A 121 -1.80 10.62 10.34
C PRO A 121 -0.58 10.44 9.45
N ASN A 122 0.27 9.44 9.72
CA ASN A 122 1.51 9.19 9.00
C ASN A 122 1.46 7.94 8.11
N LEU A 123 0.31 7.29 7.98
CA LEU A 123 0.19 6.08 7.17
C LEU A 123 0.33 6.40 5.69
N LYS A 124 1.43 5.92 5.08
CA LYS A 124 1.79 6.17 3.69
C LYS A 124 1.54 4.97 2.77
N SER A 125 1.59 3.76 3.31
CA SER A 125 1.46 2.52 2.57
C SER A 125 0.46 1.60 3.25
N LEU A 126 -0.63 1.28 2.55
CA LEU A 126 -1.66 0.36 3.01
C LEU A 126 -1.84 -0.76 2.02
N GLN A 127 -1.52 -1.99 2.42
CA GLN A 127 -1.80 -3.19 1.67
C GLN A 127 -2.98 -3.92 2.30
N ILE A 128 -4.12 -3.93 1.61
CA ILE A 128 -5.36 -4.59 2.02
C ILE A 128 -5.93 -5.46 0.89
N GLY A 129 -5.04 -5.95 0.03
CA GLY A 129 -5.36 -6.90 -1.02
C GLY A 129 -5.82 -8.25 -0.49
N ASP A 130 -6.36 -9.08 -1.37
CA ASP A 130 -6.85 -10.43 -1.03
C ASP A 130 -7.75 -10.47 0.22
N ASN A 131 -8.70 -9.55 0.26
CA ASN A 131 -9.73 -9.46 1.28
C ASN A 131 -11.13 -9.62 0.63
N ARG A 132 -12.17 -9.12 1.27
CA ARG A 132 -13.56 -9.27 0.80
C ARG A 132 -14.26 -7.93 0.64
N LEU A 133 -13.48 -6.86 0.39
CA LEU A 133 -14.01 -5.51 0.23
C LEU A 133 -14.84 -5.40 -1.05
N LYS A 134 -15.99 -4.76 -0.96
CA LYS A 134 -16.86 -4.43 -2.09
C LYS A 134 -16.93 -2.93 -2.37
N THR A 135 -16.71 -2.13 -1.34
CA THR A 135 -16.80 -0.67 -1.37
C THR A 135 -15.70 -0.03 -0.53
N LEU A 136 -15.43 1.22 -0.79
CA LEU A 136 -14.62 2.08 0.07
C LEU A 136 -15.52 3.16 0.69
N PRO A 137 -15.21 3.63 1.91
CA PRO A 137 -15.98 4.69 2.53
C PRO A 137 -15.83 6.01 1.76
N PRO A 138 -16.89 6.84 1.69
CA PRO A 138 -16.90 8.05 0.87
C PRO A 138 -15.96 9.15 1.38
N ASP A 139 -15.48 9.04 2.61
CA ASP A 139 -14.57 9.98 3.26
C ASP A 139 -13.12 9.47 3.35
N LEU A 140 -12.75 8.41 2.59
CA LEU A 140 -11.40 7.87 2.54
C LEU A 140 -10.33 8.91 2.17
N TRP A 141 -10.72 9.96 1.44
CA TRP A 141 -9.85 11.09 1.08
C TRP A 141 -9.24 11.81 2.30
N ARG A 142 -9.77 11.58 3.52
CA ARG A 142 -9.19 12.09 4.77
C ARG A 142 -7.82 11.51 5.09
N MET A 143 -7.46 10.38 4.49
CA MET A 143 -6.14 9.76 4.64
C MET A 143 -5.11 10.46 3.74
N GLU A 144 -4.81 11.72 4.03
CA GLU A 144 -4.00 12.60 3.18
C GLU A 144 -2.52 12.19 3.09
N ALA A 145 -2.00 11.46 4.07
CA ALA A 145 -0.63 10.97 4.04
C ALA A 145 -0.44 9.76 3.12
N LEU A 146 -1.53 9.07 2.73
CA LEU A 146 -1.46 7.84 1.95
C LEU A 146 -0.89 8.10 0.55
N ARG A 147 0.10 7.29 0.14
CA ARG A 147 0.77 7.36 -1.17
C ARG A 147 0.62 6.07 -1.96
N GLY A 148 0.60 4.95 -1.30
CA GLY A 148 0.36 3.64 -1.91
C GLY A 148 -0.84 2.94 -1.30
N LEU A 149 -1.75 2.47 -2.16
CA LEU A 149 -2.95 1.74 -1.78
C LEU A 149 -3.09 0.49 -2.65
N TRP A 150 -3.01 -0.68 -2.04
CA TRP A 150 -3.16 -1.97 -2.71
C TRP A 150 -4.49 -2.59 -2.33
N LEU A 151 -5.37 -2.72 -3.33
CA LEU A 151 -6.74 -3.24 -3.22
C LEU A 151 -6.95 -4.49 -4.09
N TYR A 152 -5.88 -5.11 -4.57
CA TYR A 152 -5.96 -6.28 -5.43
C TYR A 152 -6.71 -7.43 -4.76
N GLY A 153 -7.29 -8.32 -5.56
CA GLY A 153 -7.92 -9.54 -5.05
C GLY A 153 -9.12 -9.30 -4.11
N ASN A 154 -9.81 -8.17 -4.26
CA ASN A 154 -11.03 -7.87 -3.53
C ASN A 154 -12.28 -8.17 -4.39
N ARG A 155 -13.42 -7.58 -4.06
CA ARG A 155 -14.72 -7.86 -4.70
C ARG A 155 -15.36 -6.59 -5.27
N PHE A 156 -14.55 -5.62 -5.70
CA PHE A 156 -15.04 -4.39 -6.31
C PHE A 156 -15.65 -4.71 -7.69
N GLU A 157 -16.88 -4.33 -7.90
CA GLU A 157 -17.58 -4.43 -9.19
C GLU A 157 -17.55 -3.10 -9.94
N THR A 158 -17.39 -2.01 -9.23
CA THR A 158 -17.26 -0.66 -9.77
C THR A 158 -16.05 0.03 -9.15
N PHE A 159 -15.43 0.94 -9.92
CA PHE A 159 -14.34 1.77 -9.40
C PHE A 159 -14.85 2.70 -8.28
N PRO A 160 -14.27 2.67 -7.08
CA PRO A 160 -14.69 3.52 -5.98
C PRO A 160 -14.41 5.01 -6.27
N LYS A 161 -15.46 5.80 -6.47
CA LYS A 161 -15.34 7.21 -6.88
C LYS A 161 -14.55 8.07 -5.91
N VAL A 162 -14.49 7.71 -4.62
CA VAL A 162 -13.70 8.43 -3.62
C VAL A 162 -12.22 8.48 -3.98
N LEU A 163 -11.69 7.47 -4.69
CA LEU A 163 -10.30 7.44 -5.13
C LEU A 163 -9.96 8.60 -6.07
N LEU A 164 -10.94 9.12 -6.83
CA LEU A 164 -10.74 10.29 -7.68
C LEU A 164 -10.48 11.59 -6.91
N ARG A 165 -10.76 11.61 -5.61
CA ARG A 165 -10.46 12.74 -4.71
C ARG A 165 -9.10 12.62 -4.03
N MET A 166 -8.43 11.48 -4.17
CA MET A 166 -7.16 11.19 -3.52
C MET A 166 -6.00 11.51 -4.47
N GLU A 167 -5.86 12.79 -4.80
CA GLU A 167 -4.90 13.30 -5.81
C GLU A 167 -3.43 13.13 -5.39
N PHE A 168 -3.18 12.77 -4.13
CA PHE A 168 -1.87 12.50 -3.56
C PHE A 168 -1.42 11.03 -3.71
N LEU A 169 -2.28 10.11 -4.17
CA LEU A 169 -1.90 8.72 -4.42
C LEU A 169 -0.87 8.63 -5.54
N GLU A 170 0.19 7.88 -5.28
CA GLU A 170 1.28 7.61 -6.22
C GLU A 170 1.17 6.20 -6.82
N ILE A 171 0.69 5.24 -6.02
CA ILE A 171 0.50 3.84 -6.43
C ILE A 171 -0.91 3.40 -6.07
N LEU A 172 -1.61 2.85 -7.05
CA LEU A 172 -2.92 2.24 -6.88
C LEU A 172 -2.95 0.89 -7.59
N ASP A 173 -3.22 -0.16 -6.85
CA ASP A 173 -3.34 -1.53 -7.36
C ASP A 173 -4.76 -2.04 -7.17
N MET A 174 -5.44 -2.30 -8.28
CA MET A 174 -6.81 -2.82 -8.34
C MET A 174 -6.87 -4.19 -9.04
N ASP A 175 -5.76 -4.89 -9.17
CA ASP A 175 -5.70 -6.19 -9.84
C ASP A 175 -6.71 -7.18 -9.26
N ARG A 176 -7.13 -8.13 -10.08
CA ARG A 176 -7.99 -9.25 -9.67
C ARG A 176 -9.23 -8.82 -8.89
N ASN A 177 -9.94 -7.81 -9.41
CA ASN A 177 -11.26 -7.42 -8.99
C ASN A 177 -12.30 -7.76 -10.09
N LYS A 178 -13.48 -7.17 -10.05
CA LYS A 178 -14.56 -7.43 -10.99
C LYS A 178 -15.02 -6.16 -11.72
N ILE A 179 -14.09 -5.23 -11.92
CA ILE A 179 -14.37 -3.92 -12.50
C ILE A 179 -14.38 -4.05 -14.02
N SER A 180 -15.48 -3.68 -14.67
CA SER A 180 -15.64 -3.74 -16.11
C SER A 180 -15.32 -2.42 -16.81
N GLU A 181 -15.28 -1.32 -16.08
CA GLU A 181 -15.06 0.01 -16.62
C GLU A 181 -14.36 0.90 -15.58
N PHE A 182 -13.36 1.66 -16.02
CA PHE A 182 -12.68 2.66 -15.20
C PHE A 182 -13.02 4.07 -15.67
N PRO A 183 -13.24 5.01 -14.75
CA PRO A 183 -13.31 6.42 -15.11
C PRO A 183 -11.94 6.94 -15.55
N SER A 184 -11.91 8.16 -16.13
CA SER A 184 -10.63 8.82 -16.39
C SER A 184 -9.89 9.12 -15.08
N LEU A 185 -8.65 8.66 -14.97
CA LEU A 185 -7.77 8.89 -13.82
C LEU A 185 -6.79 10.06 -14.04
N LYS A 186 -6.94 10.84 -15.11
CA LYS A 186 -6.04 11.96 -15.47
C LYS A 186 -5.95 13.05 -14.40
N ARG A 187 -6.97 13.16 -13.54
CA ARG A 187 -6.94 14.11 -12.42
C ARG A 187 -6.03 13.70 -11.27
N LEU A 188 -5.67 12.42 -11.18
CA LEU A 188 -4.75 11.90 -10.15
C LEU A 188 -3.30 12.26 -10.52
N LYS A 189 -2.90 13.51 -10.23
CA LYS A 189 -1.64 14.09 -10.71
C LYS A 189 -0.38 13.49 -10.09
N ALA A 190 -0.48 12.95 -8.88
CA ALA A 190 0.63 12.27 -8.23
C ALA A 190 0.80 10.82 -8.67
N LEU A 191 -0.20 10.23 -9.36
CA LEU A 191 -0.19 8.83 -9.73
C LEU A 191 0.99 8.51 -10.65
N ARG A 192 1.74 7.47 -10.31
CA ARG A 192 2.91 6.95 -11.04
C ARG A 192 2.69 5.55 -11.56
N LEU A 193 1.91 4.74 -10.81
CA LEU A 193 1.59 3.37 -11.18
C LEU A 193 0.12 3.09 -10.90
N PHE A 194 -0.56 2.54 -11.89
CA PHE A 194 -1.89 1.99 -11.79
C PHE A 194 -1.94 0.57 -12.35
N SER A 195 -2.26 -0.39 -11.50
CA SER A 195 -2.43 -1.79 -11.88
C SER A 195 -3.90 -2.18 -11.84
N TYR A 196 -4.39 -2.84 -12.90
CA TYR A 196 -5.79 -3.24 -13.06
C TYR A 196 -5.93 -4.62 -13.71
N ASP A 197 -4.86 -5.40 -13.68
CA ASP A 197 -4.81 -6.71 -14.33
C ASP A 197 -5.89 -7.66 -13.80
N HIS A 198 -6.34 -8.61 -14.63
CA HIS A 198 -7.39 -9.56 -14.27
C HIS A 198 -8.70 -8.89 -13.78
N ASN A 199 -9.10 -7.80 -14.43
CA ASN A 199 -10.44 -7.24 -14.35
C ASN A 199 -11.15 -7.41 -15.71
N PRO A 200 -12.49 -7.52 -15.77
CA PRO A 200 -13.22 -7.73 -17.01
C PRO A 200 -13.37 -6.42 -17.83
N VAL A 201 -12.28 -5.67 -18.03
CA VAL A 201 -12.28 -4.42 -18.78
C VAL A 201 -12.12 -4.68 -20.28
N LYS A 202 -12.70 -3.81 -21.09
CA LYS A 202 -12.58 -3.85 -22.56
C LYS A 202 -11.46 -2.97 -23.09
N GLU A 203 -11.17 -1.89 -22.39
CA GLU A 203 -10.17 -0.89 -22.80
C GLU A 203 -9.34 -0.45 -21.59
N PRO A 204 -8.05 -0.13 -21.76
CA PRO A 204 -7.22 0.44 -20.74
C PRO A 204 -7.80 1.75 -20.20
N PRO A 205 -7.66 2.06 -18.91
CA PRO A 205 -8.12 3.31 -18.33
C PRO A 205 -7.31 4.51 -18.84
N LYS A 206 -7.96 5.65 -18.96
CA LYS A 206 -7.30 6.92 -19.32
C LYS A 206 -6.54 7.46 -18.12
N VAL A 207 -5.23 7.59 -18.25
CA VAL A 207 -4.32 8.06 -17.19
C VAL A 207 -3.47 9.24 -17.66
N GLY A 208 -2.76 9.89 -16.75
CA GLY A 208 -1.74 10.89 -17.06
C GLY A 208 -0.55 10.29 -17.83
N GLU A 209 0.23 11.15 -18.49
CA GLU A 209 1.36 10.72 -19.36
C GLU A 209 2.48 10.02 -18.59
N GLU A 210 2.67 10.35 -17.33
CA GLU A 210 3.72 9.79 -16.47
C GLU A 210 3.32 8.47 -15.76
N VAL A 211 2.08 8.00 -15.96
CA VAL A 211 1.57 6.83 -15.25
C VAL A 211 1.97 5.56 -15.99
N LEU A 212 2.64 4.65 -15.27
CA LEU A 212 2.84 3.28 -15.70
C LEU A 212 1.54 2.49 -15.49
N LEU A 213 1.01 1.94 -16.60
CA LEU A 213 -0.13 1.02 -16.55
C LEU A 213 0.34 -0.43 -16.51
N VAL A 214 -0.34 -1.25 -15.72
CA VAL A 214 -0.16 -2.70 -15.66
C VAL A 214 -1.52 -3.35 -15.78
N GLY A 215 -1.72 -4.18 -16.80
CA GLY A 215 -2.97 -4.90 -17.04
C GLY A 215 -3.18 -5.21 -18.52
N GLU A 216 -4.32 -5.82 -18.84
CA GLU A 216 -4.65 -6.20 -20.20
C GLU A 216 -4.73 -4.98 -21.11
N GLY A 217 -4.06 -5.03 -22.28
CA GLY A 217 -3.98 -3.94 -23.23
C GLY A 217 -3.07 -2.78 -22.83
N ALA A 218 -2.44 -2.84 -21.64
CA ALA A 218 -1.57 -1.77 -21.15
C ALA A 218 -0.32 -1.58 -21.99
N ALA A 219 0.29 -2.67 -22.46
CA ALA A 219 1.50 -2.63 -23.26
C ALA A 219 1.26 -1.90 -24.58
N GLU A 220 0.22 -2.28 -25.32
CA GLU A 220 -0.17 -1.67 -26.60
C GLU A 220 -0.54 -0.19 -26.41
N PHE A 221 -1.24 0.14 -25.34
CA PHE A 221 -1.58 1.52 -25.00
C PHE A 221 -0.33 2.37 -24.71
N LEU A 222 0.65 1.83 -23.99
CA LEU A 222 1.90 2.53 -23.68
C LEU A 222 2.76 2.71 -24.92
N GLU A 223 2.85 1.70 -25.79
CA GLU A 223 3.55 1.78 -27.08
C GLU A 223 2.93 2.83 -28.00
N GLU A 224 1.61 2.85 -28.13
CA GLU A 224 0.89 3.84 -28.94
C GLU A 224 1.11 5.25 -28.39
N ARG A 225 1.06 5.42 -27.07
CA ARG A 225 1.34 6.70 -26.41
C ARG A 225 2.75 7.20 -26.68
N GLU A 226 3.75 6.32 -26.62
CA GLU A 226 5.14 6.68 -26.91
C GLU A 226 5.34 7.03 -28.38
N ARG A 227 4.71 6.28 -29.28
CA ARG A 227 4.73 6.59 -30.73
C ARG A 227 4.13 7.96 -31.01
N LEU A 228 2.99 8.30 -30.40
CA LEU A 228 2.37 9.62 -30.56
C LEU A 228 3.26 10.73 -30.00
N ARG A 229 3.92 10.51 -28.87
CA ARG A 229 4.87 11.46 -28.28
C ARG A 229 6.04 11.75 -29.21
N LEU A 230 6.62 10.72 -29.85
CA LEU A 230 7.69 10.88 -30.82
C LEU A 230 7.23 11.65 -32.04
N VAL A 231 6.04 11.37 -32.59
CA VAL A 231 5.46 12.10 -33.72
C VAL A 231 5.25 13.58 -33.38
N VAL A 232 4.68 13.88 -32.21
CA VAL A 232 4.47 15.26 -31.74
C VAL A 232 5.80 15.99 -31.59
N THR A 233 6.79 15.36 -30.99
CA THR A 233 8.13 15.95 -30.85
C THR A 233 8.77 16.23 -32.19
N PHE A 234 8.64 15.31 -33.15
CA PHE A 234 9.14 15.48 -34.51
C PHE A 234 8.45 16.64 -35.22
N VAL A 235 7.12 16.72 -35.15
CA VAL A 235 6.34 17.82 -35.74
C VAL A 235 6.74 19.19 -35.17
N PHE A 236 6.89 19.29 -33.85
CA PHE A 236 7.34 20.54 -33.21
C PHE A 236 8.77 20.91 -33.58
N SER A 237 9.68 19.94 -33.70
CA SER A 237 11.03 20.22 -34.18
C SER A 237 11.04 20.70 -35.64
N PHE A 238 10.17 20.18 -36.49
CA PHE A 238 10.04 20.60 -37.87
C PHE A 238 9.47 22.01 -38.01
N LEU A 239 8.45 22.34 -37.20
CA LEU A 239 7.83 23.67 -37.19
C LEU A 239 8.77 24.76 -36.63
N SER A 240 9.67 24.42 -35.69
CA SER A 240 10.65 25.34 -35.17
C SER A 240 11.81 25.65 -36.12
N VAL A 241 12.04 24.77 -37.13
CA VAL A 241 13.07 24.97 -38.16
C VAL A 241 12.53 25.78 -39.34
N THR A 242 11.21 25.89 -39.52
CA THR A 242 10.59 26.59 -40.65
C THR A 242 10.09 28.02 -40.32
N SER A 243 10.58 28.64 -39.26
CA SER A 243 10.31 30.08 -39.05
C SER A 243 11.12 30.90 -40.07
N PRO A 244 10.48 31.60 -41.01
CA PRO A 244 11.21 32.41 -41.96
C PRO A 244 11.82 33.62 -41.26
N PHE A 245 13.08 33.87 -41.58
CA PHE A 245 13.79 35.12 -41.28
C PHE A 245 12.90 36.34 -41.56
N LEU A 246 12.64 37.17 -40.61
CA LEU A 246 12.24 38.56 -40.86
C LEU A 246 13.51 39.29 -41.32
N PRO A 247 13.45 40.01 -42.49
CA PRO A 247 14.59 40.81 -42.93
C PRO A 247 14.80 42.00 -42.00
N PRO A 248 16.04 42.45 -41.81
CA PRO A 248 16.34 43.61 -40.99
C PRO A 248 15.72 44.85 -41.65
N SER A 249 14.91 45.62 -40.91
CA SER A 249 14.42 46.91 -41.33
C SER A 249 15.58 47.88 -41.49
N LEU A 250 15.77 48.40 -42.69
CA LEU A 250 16.55 49.58 -43.04
C LEU A 250 15.94 50.82 -42.38
N THR A 251 16.63 51.45 -41.53
CA THR A 251 16.93 52.88 -41.36
C THR A 251 17.57 53.14 -40.01
#